data_3b865ab59901389e28541debb0b39d9b
#
_entry.id   3b865ab59901389e28541debb0b39d9b
#
_cell.length_a   1.000
_cell.length_b   1.000
_cell.length_c   1.000
_cell.angle_alpha   90.00
_cell.angle_beta   90.00
_cell.angle_gamma   90.00
#
_symmetry.space_group_name_H-M   'P 1'
#
loop_
_entity.id
_entity.type
_entity.pdbx_description
1 polymer ?
#
loop_
_entity_poly.entity_id
_entity_poly.type
_entity_poly.pdbx_seq_one_letter_code
_entity_poly.pdbx_strand_id
1 'polypeptide(L)'
;MHNTLFGGNLTRIIDDCASITVSRHCRRLAVTASVDAMNYLKPLPLGHSVCVETYISGTGKKSVEVFCKVVGEDVLNGERYLAATSFWTFVALPREGEGDFTVDAIVPETDEEKFICSGYEERRKARLEQLGRQEALMDHITVVKPWNLEENES
;
A
#
# COMPACT_ATOMS: atom_id res chain seq x y z
N MET A 1 16.72 -14.23 -19.08
CA MET A 1 16.69 -12.98 -18.29
C MET A 1 15.53 -12.14 -18.82
N HIS A 2 14.54 -11.83 -18.00
CA HIS A 2 13.40 -11.02 -18.45
C HIS A 2 13.82 -9.55 -18.49
N ASN A 3 13.73 -8.90 -19.67
CA ASN A 3 14.04 -7.49 -19.83
C ASN A 3 12.87 -6.59 -19.36
N THR A 4 12.37 -6.85 -18.17
CA THR A 4 11.27 -6.12 -17.55
C THR A 4 11.64 -5.69 -16.14
N LEU A 5 11.00 -4.63 -15.65
CA LEU A 5 11.19 -4.19 -14.26
C LEU A 5 10.76 -5.31 -13.30
N PHE A 6 11.65 -5.64 -12.36
CA PHE A 6 11.38 -6.63 -11.33
C PHE A 6 10.33 -6.13 -10.34
N GLY A 7 9.33 -6.98 -10.03
CA GLY A 7 8.20 -6.59 -9.19
C GLY A 7 8.59 -6.08 -7.81
N GLY A 8 9.61 -6.66 -7.19
CA GLY A 8 10.12 -6.17 -5.90
C GLY A 8 10.68 -4.75 -5.96
N ASN A 9 11.34 -4.37 -7.05
CA ASN A 9 11.82 -3.01 -7.25
C ASN A 9 10.65 -2.04 -7.43
N LEU A 10 9.63 -2.44 -8.17
CA LEU A 10 8.42 -1.64 -8.35
C LEU A 10 7.70 -1.43 -7.01
N THR A 11 7.54 -2.48 -6.22
CA THR A 11 6.91 -2.42 -4.89
C THR A 11 7.66 -1.45 -3.97
N ARG A 12 8.99 -1.45 -3.99
CA ARG A 12 9.80 -0.50 -3.23
C ARG A 12 9.54 0.95 -3.66
N ILE A 13 9.50 1.22 -4.95
CA ILE A 13 9.21 2.55 -5.47
C ILE A 13 7.81 3.02 -5.05
N ILE A 14 6.83 2.12 -5.08
CA ILE A 14 5.46 2.42 -4.65
C ILE A 14 5.43 2.76 -3.16
N ASP A 15 6.12 2.01 -2.31
CA ASP A 15 6.20 2.27 -0.87
C ASP A 15 6.79 3.67 -0.59
N ASP A 16 7.89 4.02 -1.26
CA ASP A 16 8.51 5.33 -1.16
C ASP A 16 7.54 6.45 -1.57
N CYS A 17 6.86 6.31 -2.70
CA CYS A 17 5.89 7.31 -3.19
C CYS A 17 4.67 7.43 -2.27
N ALA A 18 4.12 6.31 -1.84
CA ALA A 18 2.95 6.27 -0.97
C ALA A 18 3.24 6.88 0.41
N SER A 19 4.40 6.60 0.99
CA SER A 19 4.81 7.18 2.28
C SER A 19 4.97 8.70 2.21
N ILE A 20 5.48 9.23 1.09
CA ILE A 20 5.54 10.68 0.85
C ILE A 20 4.13 11.28 0.78
N THR A 21 3.22 10.62 0.08
CA THR A 21 1.82 11.06 -0.04
C THR A 21 1.14 11.14 1.33
N VAL A 22 1.31 10.11 2.15
CA VAL A 22 0.77 10.09 3.52
C VAL A 22 1.38 11.19 4.38
N SER A 23 2.70 11.34 4.36
CA SER A 23 3.40 12.35 5.16
C SER A 23 3.00 13.77 4.77
N ARG A 24 2.76 14.03 3.48
CA ARG A 24 2.24 15.33 3.00
C ARG A 24 0.83 15.61 3.51
N HIS A 25 -0.03 14.62 3.54
CA HIS A 25 -1.41 14.75 4.04
C HIS A 25 -1.45 14.94 5.56
N CYS A 26 -0.78 14.06 6.28
CA CYS A 26 -0.83 14.03 7.76
C CYS A 26 0.13 14.98 8.43
N ARG A 27 1.16 15.49 7.74
CA ARG A 27 2.26 16.30 8.28
C ARG A 27 2.92 15.64 9.49
N ARG A 28 3.05 14.32 9.47
CA ARG A 28 3.67 13.48 10.49
C ARG A 28 4.27 12.22 9.88
N LEU A 29 5.07 11.51 10.65
CA LEU A 29 5.58 10.21 10.26
C LEU A 29 4.44 9.19 10.21
N ALA A 30 4.56 8.22 9.33
CA ALA A 30 3.66 7.09 9.23
C ALA A 30 4.45 5.83 8.92
N VAL A 31 3.89 4.68 9.26
CA VAL A 31 4.48 3.38 8.97
C VAL A 31 3.54 2.58 8.07
N THR A 32 4.13 1.81 7.16
CA THR A 32 3.38 0.87 6.33
C THR A 32 2.82 -0.25 7.20
N ALA A 33 1.51 -0.42 7.21
CA ALA A 33 0.84 -1.45 7.99
C ALA A 33 0.47 -2.66 7.13
N SER A 34 -0.01 -2.45 5.91
CA SER A 34 -0.33 -3.53 4.99
C SER A 34 -0.25 -3.09 3.54
N VAL A 35 -0.06 -4.07 2.67
CA VAL A 35 -0.16 -3.92 1.21
C VAL A 35 -1.33 -4.80 0.77
N ASP A 36 -2.35 -4.17 0.24
CA ASP A 36 -3.58 -4.83 -0.14
C ASP A 36 -3.73 -4.83 -1.67
N ALA A 37 -4.19 -5.94 -2.22
CA ALA A 37 -4.55 -6.05 -3.63
C ALA A 37 -3.49 -5.50 -4.62
N MET A 38 -2.24 -5.91 -4.47
CA MET A 38 -1.19 -5.60 -5.45
C MET A 38 -1.40 -6.40 -6.72
N ASN A 39 -1.75 -5.74 -7.81
CA ASN A 39 -2.03 -6.37 -9.10
C ASN A 39 -1.04 -5.90 -10.16
N TYR A 40 -0.30 -6.84 -10.72
CA TYR A 40 0.58 -6.62 -11.88
C TYR A 40 -0.21 -6.94 -13.14
N LEU A 41 -0.57 -5.92 -13.92
CA LEU A 41 -1.48 -6.05 -15.07
C LEU A 41 -0.73 -6.21 -16.39
N LYS A 42 0.38 -5.50 -16.54
CA LYS A 42 1.23 -5.56 -17.75
C LYS A 42 2.70 -5.43 -17.36
N PRO A 43 3.60 -6.12 -18.09
CA PRO A 43 5.03 -5.96 -17.88
C PRO A 43 5.51 -4.54 -18.23
N LEU A 44 6.58 -4.12 -17.60
CA LEU A 44 7.27 -2.85 -17.85
C LEU A 44 8.60 -3.16 -18.55
N PRO A 45 8.66 -3.15 -19.90
CA PRO A 45 9.85 -3.50 -20.64
C PRO A 45 10.97 -2.48 -20.48
N LEU A 46 12.19 -2.91 -20.69
CA LEU A 46 13.34 -2.02 -20.81
C LEU A 46 13.10 -1.02 -21.95
N GLY A 47 13.41 0.26 -21.71
CA GLY A 47 13.20 1.34 -22.67
C GLY A 47 11.86 2.07 -22.53
N HIS A 48 10.94 1.53 -21.73
CA HIS A 48 9.72 2.25 -21.37
C HIS A 48 9.94 3.13 -20.14
N SER A 49 9.22 4.23 -20.04
CA SER A 49 9.14 5.01 -18.82
C SER A 49 8.13 4.42 -17.86
N VAL A 50 8.34 4.66 -16.57
CA VAL A 50 7.45 4.21 -15.49
C VAL A 50 7.05 5.42 -14.67
N CYS A 51 5.75 5.68 -14.59
CA CYS A 51 5.18 6.70 -13.75
C CYS A 51 4.39 6.05 -12.61
N VAL A 52 4.78 6.35 -11.38
CA VAL A 52 4.07 5.89 -10.18
C VAL A 52 3.27 7.07 -9.62
N GLU A 53 1.96 6.97 -9.64
CA GLU A 53 1.04 7.97 -9.11
C GLU A 53 0.34 7.43 -7.89
N THR A 54 0.34 8.21 -6.81
CA THR A 54 -0.28 7.83 -5.53
C THR A 54 -1.15 8.96 -5.00
N TYR A 55 -2.30 8.62 -4.43
CA TYR A 55 -3.15 9.55 -3.71
C TYR A 55 -3.91 8.84 -2.59
N ILE A 56 -4.36 9.63 -1.62
CA ILE A 56 -5.15 9.11 -0.49
C ILE A 56 -6.52 8.68 -1.00
N SER A 57 -6.90 7.43 -0.71
CA SER A 57 -8.19 6.85 -1.09
C SER A 57 -9.16 6.71 0.07
N GLY A 58 -8.70 6.90 1.31
CA GLY A 58 -9.53 6.90 2.49
C GLY A 58 -8.75 7.12 3.76
N THR A 59 -9.43 7.58 4.81
CA THR A 59 -8.84 7.81 6.12
C THR A 59 -9.71 7.24 7.22
N GLY A 60 -9.08 6.57 8.20
CA GLY A 60 -9.69 6.23 9.48
C GLY A 60 -9.28 7.22 10.57
N LYS A 61 -9.29 6.81 11.83
CA LYS A 61 -8.82 7.67 12.92
C LYS A 61 -7.32 7.97 12.81
N LYS A 62 -6.49 6.93 12.66
CA LYS A 62 -5.02 7.01 12.51
C LYS A 62 -4.51 6.31 11.28
N SER A 63 -5.36 5.57 10.58
CA SER A 63 -5.02 4.86 9.37
C SER A 63 -5.30 5.68 8.13
N VAL A 64 -4.48 5.49 7.12
CA VAL A 64 -4.56 6.16 5.82
C VAL A 64 -4.43 5.11 4.74
N GLU A 65 -5.40 5.04 3.85
CA GLU A 65 -5.31 4.20 2.67
C GLU A 65 -4.81 5.03 1.48
N VAL A 66 -3.85 4.49 0.77
CA VAL A 66 -3.29 5.08 -0.44
C VAL A 66 -3.60 4.17 -1.62
N PHE A 67 -4.21 4.73 -2.65
CA PHE A 67 -4.28 4.10 -3.96
C PHE A 67 -3.03 4.43 -4.77
N CYS A 68 -2.51 3.43 -5.45
CA CYS A 68 -1.40 3.58 -6.37
C CYS A 68 -1.77 3.03 -7.74
N LYS A 69 -1.47 3.78 -8.78
CA LYS A 69 -1.43 3.30 -10.15
C LYS A 69 -0.04 3.47 -10.74
N VAL A 70 0.36 2.50 -11.52
CA VAL A 70 1.62 2.50 -12.26
C VAL A 70 1.32 2.55 -13.74
N VAL A 71 1.77 3.60 -14.39
CA VAL A 71 1.59 3.81 -15.83
C VAL A 71 2.93 3.59 -16.53
N GLY A 72 2.95 2.67 -17.48
CA GLY A 72 4.05 2.51 -18.41
C GLY A 72 3.83 3.35 -19.67
N GLU A 73 4.90 3.79 -20.28
CA GLU A 73 4.85 4.51 -21.55
C GLU A 73 5.99 4.08 -22.46
N ASP A 74 5.66 3.66 -23.68
CA ASP A 74 6.63 3.60 -24.77
C ASP A 74 6.92 5.01 -25.23
N VAL A 75 8.05 5.55 -24.83
CA VAL A 75 8.40 6.95 -25.09
C VAL A 75 8.64 7.26 -26.57
N LEU A 76 8.85 6.25 -27.40
CA LEU A 76 9.10 6.43 -28.83
C LEU A 76 7.80 6.56 -29.64
N ASN A 77 6.73 5.91 -29.23
CA ASN A 77 5.44 6.01 -29.90
C ASN A 77 4.35 6.71 -29.08
N GLY A 78 4.63 7.00 -27.80
CA GLY A 78 3.71 7.69 -26.90
C GLY A 78 2.56 6.82 -26.35
N GLU A 79 2.60 5.50 -26.57
CA GLU A 79 1.58 4.59 -26.05
C GLU A 79 1.72 4.46 -24.53
N ARG A 80 0.64 4.78 -23.81
CA ARG A 80 0.53 4.65 -22.35
C ARG A 80 -0.40 3.50 -21.97
N TYR A 81 -0.06 2.82 -20.89
CA TYR A 81 -0.85 1.68 -20.41
C TYR A 81 -0.80 1.58 -18.90
N LEU A 82 -1.85 1.02 -18.32
CA LEU A 82 -1.90 0.71 -16.90
C LEU A 82 -1.10 -0.57 -16.63
N ALA A 83 0.02 -0.45 -15.92
CA ALA A 83 0.91 -1.56 -15.65
C ALA A 83 0.62 -2.27 -14.32
N ALA A 84 0.22 -1.53 -13.30
CA ALA A 84 -0.12 -2.08 -11.98
C ALA A 84 -1.06 -1.16 -11.21
N THR A 85 -1.79 -1.75 -10.27
CA THR A 85 -2.58 -1.03 -9.26
C THR A 85 -2.36 -1.68 -7.89
N SER A 86 -2.47 -0.88 -6.84
CA SER A 86 -2.42 -1.39 -5.47
C SER A 86 -3.08 -0.44 -4.48
N PHE A 87 -3.44 -1.01 -3.33
CA PHE A 87 -3.89 -0.26 -2.16
C PHE A 87 -2.93 -0.53 -1.00
N TRP A 88 -2.55 0.52 -0.31
CA TRP A 88 -1.61 0.47 0.80
C TRP A 88 -2.25 1.12 2.02
N THR A 89 -2.06 0.52 3.18
CA THR A 89 -2.52 1.10 4.44
C THR A 89 -1.33 1.51 5.28
N PHE A 90 -1.35 2.76 5.72
CA PHE A 90 -0.38 3.34 6.62
C PHE A 90 -1.05 3.68 7.95
N VAL A 91 -0.27 3.69 9.02
CA VAL A 91 -0.68 4.19 10.33
C VAL A 91 0.14 5.43 10.64
N ALA A 92 -0.54 6.55 10.84
CA ALA A 92 0.07 7.80 11.25
C ALA A 92 0.54 7.72 12.71
N LEU A 93 1.74 8.22 12.98
CA LEU A 93 2.34 8.19 14.30
C LEU A 93 2.10 9.53 15.05
N PRO A 94 1.97 9.51 16.39
CA PRO A 94 1.87 10.72 17.17
C PRO A 94 3.17 11.53 17.06
N ARG A 95 3.05 12.86 17.16
CA ARG A 95 4.20 13.75 17.34
C ARG A 95 4.64 13.69 18.80
N GLU A 96 5.90 14.06 19.06
CA GLU A 96 6.41 14.13 20.42
C GLU A 96 5.54 15.08 21.27
N GLY A 97 5.11 14.59 22.44
CA GLY A 97 4.26 15.37 23.37
C GLY A 97 2.81 15.58 22.93
N GLU A 98 2.39 14.98 21.79
CA GLU A 98 1.01 15.05 21.29
C GLU A 98 0.14 14.04 22.03
N GLY A 99 -1.07 14.46 22.39
CA GLY A 99 -2.10 13.56 22.90
C GLY A 99 -2.77 12.74 21.81
N ASP A 100 -4.04 12.39 21.98
CA ASP A 100 -4.81 11.71 20.94
C ASP A 100 -5.04 12.64 19.74
N PHE A 101 -5.01 12.06 18.53
CA PHE A 101 -5.20 12.79 17.30
C PHE A 101 -6.03 11.97 16.29
N THR A 102 -6.58 12.63 15.33
CA THR A 102 -7.30 12.04 14.21
C THR A 102 -6.73 12.60 12.90
N VAL A 103 -6.54 11.73 11.92
CA VAL A 103 -6.12 12.14 10.57
C VAL A 103 -7.26 12.89 9.88
N ASP A 104 -6.93 13.97 9.19
CA ASP A 104 -7.91 14.73 8.43
C ASP A 104 -8.53 13.90 7.30
N ALA A 105 -9.81 14.12 7.07
CA ALA A 105 -10.51 13.54 5.94
C ALA A 105 -10.01 14.12 4.60
N ILE A 106 -10.26 13.39 3.53
CA ILE A 106 -9.97 13.84 2.16
C ILE A 106 -11.26 14.21 1.43
N VAL A 107 -11.11 15.04 0.40
CA VAL A 107 -12.19 15.36 -0.55
C VAL A 107 -11.71 14.95 -1.95
N PRO A 108 -12.29 13.91 -2.55
CA PRO A 108 -11.94 13.51 -3.92
C PRO A 108 -12.42 14.56 -4.91
N GLU A 109 -11.59 14.90 -5.88
CA GLU A 109 -11.88 15.95 -6.86
C GLU A 109 -12.20 15.39 -8.24
N THR A 110 -11.35 14.49 -8.75
CA THR A 110 -11.53 13.89 -10.08
C THR A 110 -12.53 12.74 -10.06
N ASP A 111 -13.05 12.37 -11.22
CA ASP A 111 -13.97 11.23 -11.35
C ASP A 111 -13.29 9.91 -10.96
N GLU A 112 -11.99 9.75 -11.28
CA GLU A 112 -11.20 8.61 -10.85
C GLU A 112 -11.11 8.56 -9.31
N GLU A 113 -10.73 9.66 -8.66
CA GLU A 113 -10.64 9.74 -7.20
C GLU A 113 -11.99 9.44 -6.53
N LYS A 114 -13.07 10.01 -7.04
CA LYS A 114 -14.44 9.75 -6.53
C LYS A 114 -14.80 8.27 -6.61
N PHE A 115 -14.49 7.63 -7.74
CA PHE A 115 -14.72 6.19 -7.92
C PHE A 115 -13.89 5.35 -6.94
N ILE A 116 -12.60 5.61 -6.84
CA ILE A 116 -11.69 4.87 -5.97
C ILE A 116 -12.06 5.08 -4.49
N CYS A 117 -12.31 6.32 -4.07
CA CYS A 117 -12.68 6.64 -2.69
C CYS A 117 -14.05 6.04 -2.30
N SER A 118 -14.98 5.91 -3.25
CA SER A 118 -16.29 5.32 -2.98
C SER A 118 -16.23 3.86 -2.50
N GLY A 119 -15.17 3.12 -2.86
CA GLY A 119 -14.95 1.75 -2.41
C GLY A 119 -14.20 1.60 -1.07
N TYR A 120 -13.81 2.70 -0.43
CA TYR A 120 -12.98 2.67 0.77
C TYR A 120 -13.60 1.88 1.92
N GLU A 121 -14.86 2.11 2.26
CA GLU A 121 -15.50 1.45 3.39
C GLU A 121 -15.58 -0.08 3.20
N GLU A 122 -15.84 -0.54 1.99
CA GLU A 122 -15.86 -1.97 1.67
C GLU A 122 -14.45 -2.57 1.80
N ARG A 123 -13.44 -1.92 1.27
CA ARG A 123 -12.03 -2.35 1.41
C ARG A 123 -11.59 -2.35 2.87
N ARG A 124 -11.97 -1.33 3.63
CA ARG A 124 -11.68 -1.24 5.07
C ARG A 124 -12.31 -2.40 5.83
N LYS A 125 -13.57 -2.72 5.56
CA LYS A 125 -14.26 -3.85 6.17
C LYS A 125 -13.53 -5.17 5.87
N ALA A 126 -13.20 -5.43 4.62
CA ALA A 126 -12.46 -6.64 4.21
C ALA A 126 -11.11 -6.74 4.91
N ARG A 127 -10.39 -5.63 5.04
CA ARG A 127 -9.10 -5.57 5.76
C ARG A 127 -9.24 -5.89 7.24
N LEU A 128 -10.26 -5.37 7.91
CA LEU A 128 -10.52 -5.65 9.33
C LEU A 128 -10.88 -7.13 9.55
N GLU A 129 -11.65 -7.73 8.66
CA GLU A 129 -11.95 -9.16 8.69
C GLU A 129 -10.68 -10.01 8.49
N GLN A 130 -9.78 -9.58 7.60
CA GLN A 130 -8.49 -10.24 7.39
C GLN A 130 -7.58 -10.13 8.61
N LEU A 131 -7.58 -8.99 9.32
CA LEU A 131 -6.84 -8.83 10.57
C LEU A 131 -7.32 -9.81 11.66
N GLY A 132 -8.62 -10.02 11.79
CA GLY A 132 -9.15 -11.03 12.71
C GLY A 132 -8.68 -12.45 12.38
N ARG A 133 -8.60 -12.80 11.09
CA ARG A 133 -8.00 -14.08 10.64
C ARG A 133 -6.51 -14.16 10.88
N GLN A 134 -5.81 -13.03 10.77
CA GLN A 134 -4.37 -12.91 11.03
C GLN A 134 -4.06 -13.24 12.51
N GLU A 135 -4.86 -12.77 13.45
CA GLU A 135 -4.69 -13.08 14.88
C GLU A 135 -4.74 -14.60 15.12
N ALA A 136 -5.72 -15.29 14.55
CA ALA A 136 -5.81 -16.75 14.62
C ALA A 136 -4.62 -17.47 13.96
N LEU A 137 -4.11 -16.92 12.86
CA LEU A 137 -2.90 -17.44 12.18
C LEU A 137 -1.66 -17.30 13.06
N MET A 138 -1.51 -16.17 13.76
CA MET A 138 -0.35 -15.91 14.62
C MET A 138 -0.23 -16.91 15.77
N ASP A 139 -1.34 -17.42 16.28
CA ASP A 139 -1.36 -18.44 17.35
C ASP A 139 -0.72 -19.78 16.89
N HIS A 140 -0.61 -20.00 15.60
CA HIS A 140 -0.07 -21.22 15.00
C HIS A 140 1.32 -21.04 14.36
N ILE A 141 1.86 -19.83 14.39
CA ILE A 141 3.17 -19.53 13.82
C ILE A 141 4.21 -19.49 14.92
N THR A 142 5.21 -20.37 14.84
CA THR A 142 6.33 -20.37 15.77
C THR A 142 7.47 -19.46 15.28
N VAL A 143 8.09 -18.77 16.23
CA VAL A 143 9.34 -18.01 16.02
C VAL A 143 10.56 -18.78 16.55
N VAL A 144 10.35 -20.00 17.04
CA VAL A 144 11.44 -20.87 17.50
C VAL A 144 12.30 -21.30 16.33
N LYS A 145 13.60 -21.38 16.55
CA LYS A 145 14.56 -21.81 15.53
C LYS A 145 14.22 -23.21 15.02
N PRO A 146 14.26 -23.46 13.70
CA PRO A 146 13.88 -24.77 13.14
C PRO A 146 14.65 -25.98 13.67
N TRP A 147 15.84 -25.77 14.23
CA TRP A 147 16.68 -26.82 14.81
C TRP A 147 16.46 -27.06 16.31
N ASN A 148 15.54 -26.33 16.94
CA ASN A 148 15.18 -26.48 18.35
C ASN A 148 13.73 -27.02 18.50
N LEU A 149 13.30 -27.92 17.63
CA LEU A 149 11.92 -28.43 17.57
C LEU A 149 11.53 -29.22 18.84
N GLU A 150 12.51 -29.76 19.58
CA GLU A 150 12.26 -30.55 20.80
C GLU A 150 11.82 -29.70 22.01
N GLU A 151 11.99 -28.39 21.98
CA GLU A 151 11.58 -27.48 23.06
C GLU A 151 10.10 -27.10 23.02
N ASN A 152 9.36 -27.48 21.96
CA ASN A 152 7.96 -27.09 21.74
C ASN A 152 6.93 -28.12 22.25
N GLU A 153 7.35 -29.29 22.76
CA GLU A 153 6.45 -30.35 23.22
C GLU A 153 6.27 -30.41 24.75
N SER A 154 6.69 -29.36 25.46
CA SER A 154 6.55 -29.32 26.94
C SER A 154 5.62 -28.21 27.43
#